data_09744884bd9c9bb3768150c9517a9400
#
_entry.id   09744884bd9c9bb3768150c9517a9400
#
_cell.length_a   1.000
_cell.length_b   1.000
_cell.length_c   1.000
_cell.angle_alpha   90.00
_cell.angle_beta   90.00
_cell.angle_gamma   90.00
#
_symmetry.space_group_name_H-M   'P 1'
#
loop_
_entity.id
_entity.type
_entity.pdbx_description
1 polymer ?
#
loop_
_entity_poly.entity_id
_entity_poly.type
_entity_poly.pdbx_seq_one_letter_code
_entity_poly.pdbx_strand_id
1 'polypeptide(L)'
;MKKLLSVLVALMMLCAVPAMAEKLTMATNATFPPYEYVDEGSAFGGFAGIDVEVADAIAKKLGYEGVEVVDMEFDAIISDVATGKSMIGMAGLTANNERMQNIYFSFPYATGI
;
A
#
# COMPACT_ATOMS: atom_id res chain seq x y z
N MET A 1 -36.41 -32.68 7.86
CA MET A 1 -34.95 -32.71 7.92
C MET A 1 -34.28 -32.31 6.60
N LYS A 2 -34.69 -32.85 5.43
CA LYS A 2 -34.09 -32.48 4.14
C LYS A 2 -34.30 -30.99 3.78
N LYS A 3 -35.43 -30.36 4.14
CA LYS A 3 -35.72 -28.94 3.88
C LYS A 3 -34.88 -28.00 4.76
N LEU A 4 -34.59 -28.38 6.00
CA LEU A 4 -33.73 -27.63 6.93
C LEU A 4 -32.27 -27.66 6.49
N LEU A 5 -31.78 -28.79 5.99
CA LEU A 5 -30.44 -28.94 5.46
C LEU A 5 -30.23 -28.09 4.20
N SER A 6 -31.23 -28.02 3.32
CA SER A 6 -31.20 -27.19 2.10
C SER A 6 -31.15 -25.69 2.43
N VAL A 7 -31.91 -25.26 3.45
CA VAL A 7 -31.89 -23.86 3.92
C VAL A 7 -30.56 -23.50 4.55
N LEU A 8 -29.96 -24.44 5.32
CA LEU A 8 -28.65 -24.21 5.94
C LEU A 8 -27.52 -24.10 4.90
N VAL A 9 -27.54 -24.95 3.88
CA VAL A 9 -26.57 -24.90 2.77
C VAL A 9 -26.74 -23.64 1.94
N ALA A 10 -27.97 -23.18 1.68
CA ALA A 10 -28.25 -21.93 0.99
C ALA A 10 -27.78 -20.71 1.82
N LEU A 11 -27.94 -20.75 3.15
CA LEU A 11 -27.48 -19.69 4.04
C LEU A 11 -25.95 -19.62 4.11
N MET A 12 -25.24 -20.77 4.08
CA MET A 12 -23.79 -20.81 4.00
C MET A 12 -23.25 -20.27 2.66
N MET A 13 -23.97 -20.49 1.54
CA MET A 13 -23.60 -19.94 0.25
C MET A 13 -23.82 -18.42 0.16
N LEU A 14 -24.78 -17.88 0.90
CA LEU A 14 -25.03 -16.43 0.95
C LEU A 14 -23.96 -15.68 1.76
N CYS A 15 -23.26 -16.35 2.68
CA CYS A 15 -22.18 -15.78 3.49
C CYS A 15 -20.80 -15.81 2.79
N ALA A 16 -20.67 -16.50 1.65
CA ALA A 16 -19.47 -16.53 0.84
C ALA A 16 -19.44 -15.32 -0.13
N VAL A 17 -19.45 -14.10 0.41
CA VAL A 17 -19.05 -12.92 -0.37
C VAL A 17 -17.56 -13.09 -0.59
N PRO A 18 -17.07 -13.19 -1.86
CA PRO A 18 -15.64 -13.22 -2.10
C PRO A 18 -15.06 -11.94 -1.49
N ALA A 19 -14.16 -12.10 -0.52
CA ALA A 19 -13.39 -10.97 -0.01
C ALA A 19 -12.65 -10.36 -1.19
N MET A 20 -12.97 -9.10 -1.54
CA MET A 20 -12.19 -8.37 -2.54
C MET A 20 -10.78 -8.25 -2.00
N ALA A 21 -9.79 -8.68 -2.79
CA ALA A 21 -8.39 -8.55 -2.42
C ALA A 21 -8.07 -7.06 -2.19
N GLU A 22 -7.55 -6.75 -1.02
CA GLU A 22 -7.11 -5.40 -0.68
C GLU A 22 -5.79 -5.08 -1.37
N LYS A 23 -5.57 -3.80 -1.63
CA LYS A 23 -4.28 -3.25 -2.03
C LYS A 23 -3.56 -2.66 -0.83
N LEU A 24 -2.23 -2.75 -0.84
CA LEU A 24 -1.38 -2.05 0.12
C LEU A 24 -1.28 -0.58 -0.29
N THR A 25 -1.74 0.33 0.55
CA THR A 25 -1.66 1.76 0.28
C THR A 25 -0.28 2.32 0.62
N MET A 26 0.32 3.00 -0.34
CA MET A 26 1.65 3.62 -0.27
C MET A 26 1.54 5.13 -0.43
N ALA A 27 1.81 5.86 0.65
CA ALA A 27 1.91 7.31 0.60
C ALA A 27 3.27 7.71 0.00
N THR A 28 3.25 8.63 -0.96
CA THR A 28 4.44 9.13 -1.62
C THR A 28 4.25 10.55 -2.12
N ASN A 29 5.32 11.16 -2.61
CA ASN A 29 5.27 12.38 -3.42
C ASN A 29 5.94 12.07 -4.77
N ALA A 30 5.14 11.89 -5.81
CA ALA A 30 5.55 11.34 -7.10
C ALA A 30 6.23 12.38 -8.01
N THR A 31 7.21 13.09 -7.45
CA THR A 31 8.03 14.11 -8.12
C THR A 31 9.53 13.83 -8.01
N PHE A 32 9.91 12.57 -7.71
CA PHE A 32 11.29 12.19 -7.40
C PHE A 32 11.77 11.00 -8.25
N PRO A 33 11.93 11.17 -9.58
CA PRO A 33 12.48 10.10 -10.41
C PRO A 33 13.96 9.82 -10.04
N PRO A 34 14.42 8.56 -10.10
CA PRO A 34 13.75 7.34 -10.58
C PRO A 34 12.95 6.59 -9.50
N TYR A 35 12.79 7.15 -8.30
CA TYR A 35 12.15 6.48 -7.17
C TYR A 35 10.63 6.46 -7.26
N GLU A 36 10.02 7.61 -7.48
CA GLU A 36 8.59 7.77 -7.70
C GLU A 36 8.30 8.93 -8.64
N TYR A 37 7.47 8.68 -9.63
CA TYR A 37 7.05 9.70 -10.61
C TYR A 37 5.73 9.31 -11.28
N VAL A 38 5.10 10.28 -11.91
CA VAL A 38 3.87 10.07 -12.68
C VAL A 38 4.21 9.46 -14.04
N ASP A 39 3.54 8.37 -14.36
CA ASP A 39 3.59 7.71 -15.68
C ASP A 39 2.21 7.16 -16.00
N GLU A 40 1.45 7.87 -16.81
CA GLU A 40 0.06 7.51 -17.14
C GLU A 40 -0.09 6.13 -17.79
N GLY A 41 0.95 5.64 -18.45
CA GLY A 41 0.98 4.31 -19.07
C GLY A 41 1.38 3.17 -18.12
N SER A 42 1.65 3.45 -16.85
CA SER A 42 2.14 2.43 -15.92
C SER A 42 1.06 1.44 -15.51
N ALA A 43 1.50 0.25 -15.09
CA ALA A 43 0.63 -0.78 -14.51
C ALA A 43 0.21 -0.48 -13.06
N PHE A 44 0.71 0.61 -12.45
CA PHE A 44 0.50 0.96 -11.06
C PHE A 44 -0.39 2.20 -10.87
N GLY A 45 -1.43 2.32 -11.71
CA GLY A 45 -2.42 3.39 -11.55
C GLY A 45 -1.93 4.78 -11.92
N GLY A 46 -0.99 4.90 -12.87
CA GLY A 46 -0.45 6.17 -13.32
C GLY A 46 0.83 6.61 -12.61
N PHE A 47 1.47 5.72 -11.88
CA PHE A 47 2.72 5.97 -11.17
C PHE A 47 3.77 4.92 -11.52
N ALA A 48 5.03 5.28 -11.45
CA ALA A 48 6.15 4.39 -11.72
C ALA A 48 7.35 4.74 -10.84
N GLY A 49 8.33 3.87 -10.85
CA GLY A 49 9.60 4.06 -10.16
C GLY A 49 10.00 2.91 -9.26
N ILE A 50 11.22 3.00 -8.74
CA ILE A 50 11.83 1.96 -7.90
C ILE A 50 10.97 1.71 -6.66
N ASP A 51 10.55 2.77 -5.97
CA ASP A 51 9.75 2.66 -4.75
C ASP A 51 8.37 2.03 -5.01
N VAL A 52 7.75 2.35 -6.14
CA VAL A 52 6.46 1.79 -6.53
C VAL A 52 6.58 0.27 -6.78
N GLU A 53 7.59 -0.15 -7.50
CA GLU A 53 7.85 -1.57 -7.78
C GLU A 53 8.21 -2.36 -6.52
N VAL A 54 9.01 -1.77 -5.64
CA VAL A 54 9.35 -2.39 -4.33
C VAL A 54 8.11 -2.51 -3.46
N ALA A 55 7.28 -1.48 -3.39
CA ALA A 55 6.03 -1.51 -2.64
C ALA A 55 5.06 -2.58 -3.17
N ASP A 56 4.96 -2.73 -4.48
CA ASP A 56 4.14 -3.78 -5.10
C ASP A 56 4.65 -5.19 -4.75
N ALA A 57 5.96 -5.40 -4.78
CA ALA A 57 6.57 -6.66 -4.38
C ALA A 57 6.33 -6.99 -2.90
N ILE A 58 6.44 -5.99 -2.02
CA ILE A 58 6.12 -6.13 -0.59
C ILE A 58 4.64 -6.46 -0.41
N ALA A 59 3.76 -5.75 -1.09
CA ALA A 59 2.32 -5.97 -1.04
C ALA A 59 1.96 -7.42 -1.36
N LYS A 60 2.49 -7.95 -2.46
CA LYS A 60 2.26 -9.33 -2.88
C LYS A 60 2.79 -10.36 -1.90
N LYS A 61 3.96 -10.13 -1.31
CA LYS A 61 4.52 -10.99 -0.26
C LYS A 61 3.67 -11.02 1.00
N LEU A 62 2.98 -9.94 1.32
CA LEU A 62 2.08 -9.84 2.47
C LEU A 62 0.66 -10.33 2.18
N GLY A 63 0.37 -10.78 0.97
CA GLY A 63 -0.93 -11.32 0.58
C GLY A 63 -1.90 -10.29 0.02
N TYR A 64 -1.45 -9.07 -0.23
CA TYR A 64 -2.25 -8.06 -0.94
C TYR A 64 -2.25 -8.31 -2.45
N GLU A 65 -3.24 -7.78 -3.14
CA GLU A 65 -3.32 -7.85 -4.61
C GLU A 65 -2.16 -7.11 -5.30
N GLY A 66 -1.72 -6.03 -4.71
CA GLY A 66 -0.66 -5.18 -5.19
C GLY A 66 -0.62 -3.87 -4.43
N VAL A 67 0.10 -2.89 -4.95
CA VAL A 67 0.20 -1.55 -4.37
C VAL A 67 -0.87 -0.61 -4.92
N GLU A 68 -1.38 0.27 -4.07
CA GLU A 68 -2.13 1.47 -4.44
C GLU A 68 -1.30 2.69 -4.04
N VAL A 69 -0.87 3.45 -5.03
CA VAL A 69 -0.05 4.66 -4.81
C VAL A 69 -0.96 5.83 -4.47
N VAL A 70 -0.67 6.50 -3.37
CA VAL A 70 -1.37 7.71 -2.92
C VAL A 70 -0.39 8.87 -2.96
N ASP A 71 -0.50 9.70 -3.99
CA ASP A 71 0.35 10.87 -4.19
C ASP A 71 -0.12 12.04 -3.30
N MET A 72 0.80 12.68 -2.62
CA MET A 72 0.51 13.80 -1.72
C MET A 72 1.74 14.70 -1.56
N GLU A 73 1.55 15.84 -0.90
CA GLU A 73 2.66 16.69 -0.50
C GLU A 73 3.61 15.93 0.43
N PHE A 74 4.90 16.12 0.25
CA PHE A 74 5.94 15.41 1.01
C PHE A 74 5.77 15.56 2.53
N ASP A 75 5.44 16.77 2.98
CA ASP A 75 5.27 17.06 4.41
C ASP A 75 4.04 16.37 5.04
N ALA A 76 3.12 15.88 4.23
CA ALA A 76 1.91 15.17 4.68
C ALA A 76 2.14 13.67 4.91
N ILE A 77 3.20 13.08 4.36
CA ILE A 77 3.41 11.62 4.34
C ILE A 77 3.52 11.04 5.75
N ILE A 78 4.34 11.63 6.60
CA ILE A 78 4.57 11.11 7.98
C ILE A 78 3.26 11.09 8.77
N SER A 79 2.47 12.15 8.72
CA SER A 79 1.18 12.23 9.39
C SER A 79 0.17 11.22 8.81
N ASP A 80 0.17 11.06 7.51
CA ASP A 80 -0.73 10.13 6.82
C ASP A 80 -0.48 8.68 7.25
N VAL A 81 0.77 8.25 7.30
CA VAL A 81 1.18 6.93 7.77
C VAL A 81 0.94 6.77 9.28
N ALA A 82 1.31 7.75 10.08
CA ALA A 82 1.15 7.72 11.54
C ALA A 82 -0.32 7.58 11.97
N THR A 83 -1.24 8.16 11.22
CA THR A 83 -2.69 8.07 11.48
C THR A 83 -3.36 6.86 10.85
N GLY A 84 -2.61 6.04 10.11
CA GLY A 84 -3.11 4.83 9.48
C GLY A 84 -3.94 5.05 8.20
N LYS A 85 -3.91 6.24 7.61
CA LYS A 85 -4.58 6.52 6.33
C LYS A 85 -3.93 5.77 5.19
N SER A 86 -2.59 5.73 5.16
CA SER A 86 -1.83 4.84 4.31
C SER A 86 -1.06 3.83 5.15
N MET A 87 -0.86 2.64 4.62
CA MET A 87 -0.20 1.55 5.35
C MET A 87 1.31 1.72 5.41
N ILE A 88 1.92 2.23 4.34
CA ILE A 88 3.36 2.51 4.26
C ILE A 88 3.60 3.87 3.61
N GLY A 89 4.79 4.44 3.84
CA GLY A 89 5.29 5.61 3.13
C GLY A 89 6.63 5.30 2.46
N MET A 90 6.77 5.64 1.21
CA MET A 90 8.00 5.49 0.43
C MET A 90 8.15 6.72 -0.47
N ALA A 91 9.11 7.58 -0.18
CA ALA A 91 9.29 8.84 -0.87
C ALA A 91 10.72 9.39 -0.72
N GLY A 92 11.72 8.51 -0.75
CA GLY A 92 13.08 8.91 -0.43
C GLY A 92 13.22 9.43 1.00
N LEU A 93 12.43 8.89 1.92
CA LEU A 93 12.36 9.31 3.31
C LEU A 93 13.60 8.87 4.08
N THR A 94 14.45 9.82 4.44
CA THR A 94 15.57 9.55 5.36
C THR A 94 15.06 9.45 6.79
N ALA A 95 15.46 8.40 7.51
CA ALA A 95 15.18 8.26 8.92
C ALA A 95 15.93 9.35 9.71
N ASN A 96 15.21 10.06 10.54
CA ASN A 96 15.77 11.03 11.49
C ASN A 96 15.00 10.97 12.81
N ASN A 97 15.54 11.61 13.86
CA ASN A 97 14.96 11.55 15.19
C ASN A 97 13.52 12.08 15.25
N GLU A 98 13.23 13.13 14.52
CA GLU A 98 11.89 13.73 14.50
C GLU A 98 10.87 12.76 13.87
N ARG A 99 11.18 12.22 12.70
CA ARG A 99 10.30 11.27 12.00
C ARG A 99 10.12 9.98 12.78
N MET A 100 11.19 9.47 13.39
CA MET A 100 11.18 8.23 14.19
C MET A 100 10.34 8.32 15.46
N GLN A 101 9.95 9.51 15.90
CA GLN A 101 8.99 9.69 17.00
C GLN A 101 7.55 9.31 16.60
N ASN A 102 7.23 9.33 15.34
CA ASN A 102 5.86 9.18 14.84
C ASN A 102 5.62 7.89 14.05
N ILE A 103 6.66 7.36 13.39
CA ILE A 103 6.60 6.17 12.54
C ILE A 103 7.82 5.29 12.72
N TYR A 104 7.69 4.03 12.33
CA TYR A 104 8.81 3.09 12.22
C TYR A 104 9.45 3.16 10.84
N PHE A 105 10.75 2.91 10.77
CA PHE A 105 11.52 2.84 9.53
C PHE A 105 12.05 1.43 9.30
N SER A 106 12.14 1.04 8.04
CA SER A 106 12.89 -0.14 7.61
C SER A 106 14.40 0.12 7.68
N PHE A 107 15.20 -0.91 7.44
CA PHE A 107 16.61 -0.72 7.09
C PHE A 107 16.72 0.08 5.79
N PRO A 108 17.79 0.91 5.63
CA PRO A 108 18.02 1.60 4.37
C PRO A 108 18.20 0.63 3.20
N TYR A 109 17.51 0.90 2.09
CA TYR A 109 17.67 0.13 0.84
C TYR A 109 18.30 0.96 -0.28
N ALA A 110 18.53 2.24 -0.05
CA ALA A 110 19.25 3.15 -0.91
C ALA A 110 20.05 4.16 -0.08
N THR A 111 21.13 4.66 -0.64
CA THR A 111 22.00 5.67 -0.02
C THR A 111 22.27 6.81 -0.99
N GLY A 112 22.63 7.99 -0.49
CA GLY A 112 22.96 9.14 -1.32
C GLY A 112 21.78 9.94 -1.83
N ILE A 113 20.64 9.76 -1.17
CA ILE A 113 19.43 10.55 -1.42
C ILE A 113 19.44 11.80 -0.55
#